data_263fb80c72172c9d8b38cd69b5b21237
#
_entry.id   263fb80c72172c9d8b38cd69b5b21237
#
_cell.length_a   1.000
_cell.length_b   1.000
_cell.length_c   1.000
_cell.angle_alpha   90.00
_cell.angle_beta   90.00
_cell.angle_gamma   90.00
#
_symmetry.space_group_name_H-M   'P 1'
#
loop_
_entity.id
_entity.type
_entity.pdbx_description
1 polymer ?
#
loop_
_entity_poly.entity_id
_entity_poly.type
_entity_poly.pdbx_seq_one_letter_code
_entity_poly.pdbx_strand_id
1 'polypeptide(L)'
;MPGPADRTDAPPKDPLACTECGASSRERQYARTPERQTCEHCLLDARKRLGGLEEDPYELFVESLAEALDLRERETGLHSKRVATHTLLLAAHHYSDVKDLREVYWGSLLHDIGKIGVPDAVLLKPGRLTDEEWRIMRLHPANGHLILAKLPFLAMAADIVLCHEECYDGSGYPAGLKGEEIPLAARLFAVVDTLDAMTFDRPYRKALPFDTAKAEIQRMAGSQFDPLAVDTFLAEEAALREMVTLAFPPGR
;
A
#
# COMPACT_ATOMS: atom_id res chain seq x y z
N MET A 1 22.26 6.01 59.98
CA MET A 1 21.21 5.40 59.17
C MET A 1 20.94 6.29 57.94
N PRO A 2 21.31 5.91 56.74
CA PRO A 2 20.91 6.63 55.54
C PRO A 2 19.49 6.18 55.18
N GLY A 3 18.64 7.16 54.85
CA GLY A 3 17.27 6.97 54.41
C GLY A 3 17.15 6.26 53.04
N PRO A 4 15.95 5.79 52.70
CA PRO A 4 15.75 5.01 51.48
C PRO A 4 15.99 5.88 50.24
N ALA A 5 16.81 5.33 49.34
CA ALA A 5 17.10 5.92 48.05
C ALA A 5 15.83 6.08 47.21
N ASP A 6 15.76 7.26 46.70
CA ASP A 6 14.74 7.84 45.88
C ASP A 6 14.42 6.98 44.64
N ARG A 7 13.14 6.92 44.31
CA ARG A 7 12.60 6.26 43.17
C ARG A 7 13.11 7.00 41.95
N THR A 8 13.76 6.25 41.06
CA THR A 8 14.07 6.72 39.72
C THR A 8 12.76 7.05 39.01
N ASP A 9 12.44 8.33 38.95
CA ASP A 9 11.41 8.85 38.03
C ASP A 9 11.86 8.54 36.62
N ALA A 10 11.24 7.51 36.02
CA ALA A 10 11.34 7.31 34.59
C ALA A 10 10.86 8.59 33.90
N PRO A 11 11.59 9.13 32.90
CA PRO A 11 11.16 10.33 32.21
C PRO A 11 9.73 10.13 31.69
N PRO A 12 8.89 11.18 31.71
CA PRO A 12 7.53 11.09 31.24
C PRO A 12 7.54 10.54 29.81
N LYS A 13 6.83 9.45 29.57
CA LYS A 13 6.69 8.88 28.23
C LYS A 13 6.11 9.96 27.34
N ASP A 14 6.81 10.27 26.25
CA ASP A 14 6.32 11.21 25.25
C ASP A 14 4.90 10.79 24.82
N PRO A 15 3.88 11.65 25.03
CA PRO A 15 2.50 11.31 24.69
C PRO A 15 2.28 11.05 23.19
N LEU A 16 3.30 11.33 22.37
CA LEU A 16 3.31 11.08 20.93
C LEU A 16 4.11 9.83 20.55
N ALA A 17 4.70 9.11 21.53
CA ALA A 17 5.47 7.93 21.24
C ALA A 17 4.60 6.72 20.94
N CYS A 18 4.97 5.94 19.92
CA CYS A 18 4.38 4.64 19.64
C CYS A 18 4.63 3.68 20.80
N THR A 19 3.59 3.02 21.30
CA THR A 19 3.70 2.04 22.39
C THR A 19 4.46 0.77 22.01
N GLU A 20 4.59 0.47 20.71
CA GLU A 20 5.28 -0.71 20.20
C GLU A 20 6.78 -0.46 19.98
N CYS A 21 7.12 0.56 19.18
CA CYS A 21 8.52 0.80 18.77
C CYS A 21 9.16 2.00 19.46
N GLY A 22 8.43 2.73 20.31
CA GLY A 22 8.93 3.94 20.99
C GLY A 22 9.15 5.15 20.08
N ALA A 23 8.98 5.02 18.76
CA ALA A 23 9.21 6.12 17.84
C ALA A 23 8.19 7.23 18.05
N SER A 24 8.67 8.46 18.12
CA SER A 24 7.88 9.68 18.24
C SER A 24 8.15 10.56 17.03
N SER A 25 7.12 10.83 16.22
CA SER A 25 7.21 11.72 15.07
C SER A 25 5.86 12.35 14.80
N ARG A 26 5.85 13.67 14.58
CA ARG A 26 4.64 14.38 14.13
C ARG A 26 4.27 14.10 12.67
N GLU A 27 5.15 13.49 11.94
CA GLU A 27 4.93 13.13 10.53
C GLU A 27 4.28 11.75 10.37
N ARG A 28 4.31 10.91 11.42
CA ARG A 28 3.68 9.59 11.40
C ARG A 28 2.20 9.66 11.75
N GLN A 29 1.43 8.79 11.11
CA GLN A 29 0.06 8.53 11.50
C GLN A 29 0.01 7.53 12.66
N TYR A 30 -1.01 7.63 13.49
CA TYR A 30 -1.17 6.76 14.66
C TYR A 30 -2.62 6.31 14.81
N ALA A 31 -2.80 5.00 15.02
CA ALA A 31 -4.04 4.48 15.58
C ALA A 31 -4.02 4.66 17.09
N ARG A 32 -5.12 5.16 17.67
CA ARG A 32 -5.24 5.46 19.08
C ARG A 32 -6.41 4.72 19.70
N THR A 33 -6.12 4.06 20.81
CA THR A 33 -7.11 3.58 21.77
C THR A 33 -6.88 4.26 23.12
N PRO A 34 -7.79 4.16 24.10
CA PRO A 34 -7.55 4.73 25.43
C PRO A 34 -6.25 4.28 26.09
N GLU A 35 -5.75 3.09 25.75
CA GLU A 35 -4.60 2.45 26.40
C GLU A 35 -3.35 2.39 25.51
N ARG A 36 -3.48 2.56 24.19
CA ARG A 36 -2.39 2.34 23.22
C ARG A 36 -2.41 3.40 22.13
N GLN A 37 -1.19 3.77 21.71
CA GLN A 37 -0.95 4.54 20.51
C GLN A 37 0.04 3.76 19.64
N THR A 38 -0.43 3.20 18.52
CA THR A 38 0.40 2.41 17.61
C THR A 38 0.61 3.20 16.33
N CYS A 39 1.88 3.41 15.94
CA CYS A 39 2.15 4.10 14.68
C CYS A 39 1.77 3.19 13.50
N GLU A 40 1.46 3.83 12.38
CA GLU A 40 1.07 3.18 11.14
C GLU A 40 2.05 2.07 10.73
N HIS A 41 3.34 2.30 10.86
CA HIS A 41 4.38 1.31 10.56
C HIS A 41 4.22 0.02 11.38
N CYS A 42 4.10 0.12 12.70
CA CYS A 42 3.91 -1.05 13.56
C CYS A 42 2.58 -1.76 13.31
N LEU A 43 1.54 -1.01 12.93
CA LEU A 43 0.25 -1.60 12.61
C LEU A 43 0.30 -2.39 11.29
N LEU A 44 0.97 -1.87 10.28
CA LEU A 44 1.19 -2.56 9.01
C LEU A 44 2.04 -3.83 9.20
N ASP A 45 3.13 -3.74 9.98
CA ASP A 45 3.98 -4.89 10.29
C ASP A 45 3.23 -5.97 11.10
N ALA A 46 2.36 -5.57 12.02
CA ALA A 46 1.53 -6.52 12.76
C ALA A 46 0.53 -7.23 11.84
N ARG A 47 -0.12 -6.52 10.93
CA ARG A 47 -1.06 -7.10 9.96
C ARG A 47 -0.40 -8.04 8.99
N LYS A 48 0.79 -7.69 8.49
CA LYS A 48 1.59 -8.55 7.65
C LYS A 48 1.90 -9.89 8.35
N ARG A 49 2.32 -9.84 9.63
CA ARG A 49 2.54 -11.05 10.42
C ARG A 49 1.28 -11.88 10.63
N LEU A 50 0.12 -11.24 10.82
CA LEU A 50 -1.17 -11.95 10.89
C LEU A 50 -1.54 -12.64 9.58
N GLY A 51 -1.10 -12.11 8.43
CA GLY A 51 -1.19 -12.76 7.13
C GLY A 51 -0.24 -13.94 6.92
N GLY A 52 0.54 -14.33 7.96
CA GLY A 52 1.43 -15.50 7.94
C GLY A 52 2.77 -15.27 7.25
N LEU A 53 3.11 -14.03 6.89
CA LEU A 53 4.42 -13.71 6.33
C LEU A 53 5.46 -13.57 7.46
N GLU A 54 6.32 -14.57 7.59
CA GLU A 54 7.52 -14.50 8.40
C GLU A 54 8.64 -13.77 7.66
N GLU A 55 9.68 -13.33 8.39
CA GLU A 55 10.84 -12.66 7.80
C GLU A 55 11.50 -13.52 6.72
N ASP A 56 11.65 -12.95 5.53
CA ASP A 56 12.32 -13.55 4.38
C ASP A 56 13.60 -12.76 4.08
N PRO A 57 14.72 -13.41 3.76
CA PRO A 57 15.96 -12.69 3.45
C PRO A 57 15.85 -11.68 2.30
N TYR A 58 14.93 -11.90 1.37
CA TYR A 58 14.68 -10.99 0.24
C TYR A 58 13.75 -9.84 0.58
N GLU A 59 13.04 -9.93 1.69
CA GLU A 59 12.03 -8.94 2.05
C GLU A 59 12.62 -7.56 2.26
N LEU A 60 13.68 -7.46 3.06
CA LEU A 60 14.37 -6.19 3.30
C LEU A 60 14.87 -5.58 2.00
N PHE A 61 15.34 -6.40 1.06
CA PHE A 61 15.75 -5.93 -0.26
C PHE A 61 14.57 -5.37 -1.05
N VAL A 62 13.44 -6.07 -1.08
CA VAL A 62 12.22 -5.65 -1.80
C VAL A 62 11.66 -4.36 -1.17
N GLU A 63 11.58 -4.29 0.15
CA GLU A 63 11.14 -3.08 0.86
C GLU A 63 12.08 -1.89 0.57
N SER A 64 13.40 -2.11 0.55
CA SER A 64 14.35 -1.05 0.23
C SER A 64 14.22 -0.51 -1.20
N LEU A 65 13.84 -1.37 -2.17
CA LEU A 65 13.56 -0.94 -3.54
C LEU A 65 12.31 -0.05 -3.61
N ALA A 66 11.25 -0.41 -2.89
CA ALA A 66 10.03 0.39 -2.82
C ALA A 66 10.31 1.75 -2.17
N GLU A 67 11.02 1.76 -1.03
CA GLU A 67 11.41 2.99 -0.34
C GLU A 67 12.27 3.92 -1.22
N ALA A 68 13.18 3.35 -2.03
CA ALA A 68 14.00 4.13 -2.95
C ALA A 68 13.16 4.83 -4.03
N LEU A 69 12.08 4.20 -4.49
CA LEU A 69 11.13 4.80 -5.43
C LEU A 69 10.31 5.89 -4.75
N ASP A 70 9.74 5.61 -3.56
CA ASP A 70 8.95 6.56 -2.78
C ASP A 70 9.74 7.86 -2.51
N LEU A 71 11.03 7.76 -2.20
CA LEU A 71 11.93 8.91 -2.06
C LEU A 71 12.02 9.74 -3.35
N ARG A 72 12.07 9.09 -4.51
CA ARG A 72 12.13 9.77 -5.80
C ARG A 72 10.83 10.49 -6.14
N GLU A 73 9.68 9.89 -5.84
CA GLU A 73 8.35 10.45 -6.09
C GLU A 73 7.96 11.52 -5.07
N ARG A 74 8.75 11.69 -4.00
CA ARG A 74 8.45 12.57 -2.86
C ARG A 74 7.12 12.19 -2.20
N GLU A 75 6.71 10.94 -2.32
CA GLU A 75 5.60 10.40 -1.57
C GLU A 75 6.02 10.14 -0.10
N THR A 76 5.07 10.21 0.81
CA THR A 76 5.32 9.93 2.22
C THR A 76 5.29 8.42 2.47
N GLY A 77 6.22 7.69 1.88
CA GLY A 77 6.79 6.36 2.15
C GLY A 77 5.94 5.21 2.68
N LEU A 78 4.63 5.35 2.88
CA LEU A 78 3.81 4.27 3.41
C LEU A 78 2.67 3.87 2.48
N HIS A 79 2.46 4.57 1.35
CA HIS A 79 1.44 4.19 0.37
C HIS A 79 1.66 2.75 -0.12
N SER A 80 2.83 2.47 -0.69
CA SER A 80 3.15 1.15 -1.22
C SER A 80 3.01 0.05 -0.15
N LYS A 81 3.44 0.33 1.09
CA LYS A 81 3.32 -0.62 2.22
C LYS A 81 1.87 -0.80 2.69
N ARG A 82 1.06 0.27 2.72
CA ARG A 82 -0.39 0.17 3.02
C ARG A 82 -1.10 -0.67 1.97
N VAL A 83 -0.92 -0.33 0.70
CA VAL A 83 -1.54 -1.07 -0.41
C VAL A 83 -1.13 -2.53 -0.39
N ALA A 84 0.16 -2.85 -0.22
CA ALA A 84 0.64 -4.23 -0.14
C ALA A 84 0.01 -5.01 1.03
N THR A 85 -0.04 -4.40 2.22
CA THR A 85 -0.62 -5.06 3.41
C THR A 85 -2.12 -5.29 3.27
N HIS A 86 -2.86 -4.36 2.68
CA HIS A 86 -4.30 -4.51 2.46
C HIS A 86 -4.60 -5.48 1.33
N THR A 87 -3.78 -5.50 0.26
CA THR A 87 -3.91 -6.50 -0.80
C THR A 87 -3.66 -7.91 -0.27
N LEU A 88 -2.66 -8.07 0.62
CA LEU A 88 -2.41 -9.33 1.31
C LEU A 88 -3.64 -9.80 2.11
N LEU A 89 -4.33 -8.89 2.81
CA LEU A 89 -5.55 -9.19 3.55
C LEU A 89 -6.63 -9.76 2.63
N LEU A 90 -6.87 -9.14 1.49
CA LEU A 90 -7.83 -9.63 0.50
C LEU A 90 -7.37 -10.94 -0.14
N ALA A 91 -6.08 -11.06 -0.45
CA ALA A 91 -5.50 -12.24 -1.10
C ALA A 91 -5.61 -13.50 -0.23
N ALA A 92 -5.56 -13.37 1.11
CA ALA A 92 -5.69 -14.48 2.03
C ALA A 92 -7.05 -15.23 1.93
N HIS A 93 -8.07 -14.64 1.30
CA HIS A 93 -9.33 -15.32 0.98
C HIS A 93 -9.21 -16.27 -0.22
N HIS A 94 -8.19 -16.10 -1.05
CA HIS A 94 -8.09 -16.79 -2.35
C HIS A 94 -6.81 -17.61 -2.50
N TYR A 95 -5.77 -17.29 -1.75
CA TYR A 95 -4.48 -17.97 -1.75
C TYR A 95 -4.22 -18.60 -0.38
N SER A 96 -3.82 -19.86 -0.36
CA SER A 96 -3.49 -20.59 0.87
C SER A 96 -1.99 -20.86 1.03
N ASP A 97 -1.21 -20.74 -0.05
CA ASP A 97 0.22 -20.92 -0.02
C ASP A 97 0.90 -19.61 0.42
N VAL A 98 1.70 -19.70 1.45
CA VAL A 98 2.48 -18.56 2.00
C VAL A 98 3.41 -17.96 0.95
N LYS A 99 3.92 -18.78 0.03
CA LYS A 99 4.75 -18.28 -1.08
C LYS A 99 3.94 -17.38 -2.01
N ASP A 100 2.74 -17.78 -2.38
CA ASP A 100 1.87 -16.99 -3.24
C ASP A 100 1.47 -15.68 -2.56
N LEU A 101 1.09 -15.74 -1.28
CA LEU A 101 0.77 -14.55 -0.48
C LEU A 101 1.95 -13.59 -0.38
N ARG A 102 3.17 -14.11 -0.27
CA ARG A 102 4.40 -13.29 -0.25
C ARG A 102 4.63 -12.61 -1.59
N GLU A 103 4.46 -13.32 -2.71
CA GLU A 103 4.59 -12.72 -4.04
C GLU A 103 3.49 -11.68 -4.31
N VAL A 104 2.27 -11.88 -3.80
CA VAL A 104 1.20 -10.85 -3.84
C VAL A 104 1.61 -9.61 -3.07
N TYR A 105 2.14 -9.78 -1.85
CA TYR A 105 2.64 -8.67 -1.04
C TYR A 105 3.75 -7.90 -1.76
N TRP A 106 4.76 -8.62 -2.30
CA TRP A 106 5.88 -8.00 -3.00
C TRP A 106 5.48 -7.32 -4.32
N GLY A 107 4.58 -7.92 -5.10
CA GLY A 107 4.06 -7.32 -6.33
C GLY A 107 3.30 -6.04 -6.05
N SER A 108 2.47 -6.05 -5.00
CA SER A 108 1.74 -4.86 -4.57
C SER A 108 2.67 -3.76 -4.04
N LEU A 109 3.72 -4.15 -3.31
CA LEU A 109 4.73 -3.21 -2.79
C LEU A 109 5.54 -2.55 -3.90
N LEU A 110 5.84 -3.31 -4.96
CA LEU A 110 6.67 -2.88 -6.09
C LEU A 110 5.85 -2.45 -7.32
N HIS A 111 4.51 -2.28 -7.21
CA HIS A 111 3.64 -2.04 -8.37
C HIS A 111 4.16 -0.93 -9.28
N ASP A 112 4.68 0.10 -8.70
CA ASP A 112 5.18 1.31 -9.36
C ASP A 112 6.67 1.31 -9.68
N ILE A 113 7.42 0.21 -9.42
CA ILE A 113 8.90 0.19 -9.57
C ILE A 113 9.36 0.63 -10.97
N GLY A 114 8.55 0.43 -11.98
CA GLY A 114 8.86 0.85 -13.35
C GLY A 114 8.89 2.37 -13.57
N LYS A 115 8.37 3.15 -12.65
CA LYS A 115 8.46 4.62 -12.68
C LYS A 115 9.90 5.11 -12.54
N ILE A 116 10.83 4.25 -12.12
CA ILE A 116 12.27 4.54 -12.17
C ILE A 116 12.73 4.90 -13.59
N GLY A 117 12.07 4.39 -14.62
CA GLY A 117 12.34 4.70 -16.03
C GLY A 117 11.64 5.96 -16.56
N VAL A 118 10.76 6.59 -15.78
CA VAL A 118 10.05 7.81 -16.19
C VAL A 118 10.94 9.03 -15.95
N PRO A 119 11.12 9.94 -16.92
CA PRO A 119 11.90 11.17 -16.74
C PRO A 119 11.30 12.08 -15.65
N ASP A 120 12.15 12.73 -14.84
CA ASP A 120 11.69 13.61 -13.75
C ASP A 120 10.79 14.76 -14.23
N ALA A 121 11.00 15.25 -15.44
CA ALA A 121 10.16 16.27 -16.05
C ALA A 121 8.69 15.83 -16.24
N VAL A 122 8.45 14.51 -16.32
CA VAL A 122 7.11 13.91 -16.42
C VAL A 122 6.64 13.48 -15.03
N LEU A 123 7.48 12.73 -14.31
CA LEU A 123 7.13 12.14 -13.01
C LEU A 123 6.80 13.21 -11.96
N LEU A 124 7.61 14.26 -11.89
CA LEU A 124 7.50 15.33 -10.89
C LEU A 124 6.82 16.59 -11.43
N LYS A 125 6.13 16.50 -12.55
CA LYS A 125 5.47 17.64 -13.17
C LYS A 125 4.38 18.22 -12.28
N PRO A 126 4.45 19.51 -11.92
CA PRO A 126 3.36 20.17 -11.21
C PRO A 126 2.20 20.44 -12.19
N GLY A 127 1.18 19.61 -12.18
CA GLY A 127 -0.01 19.78 -13.00
C GLY A 127 -0.34 18.58 -13.87
N ARG A 128 -1.26 18.77 -14.82
CA ARG A 128 -1.71 17.68 -15.68
C ARG A 128 -0.67 17.30 -16.72
N LEU A 129 -0.51 16.01 -16.97
CA LEU A 129 0.31 15.48 -18.05
C LEU A 129 -0.37 15.75 -19.39
N THR A 130 0.41 16.04 -20.42
CA THR A 130 -0.03 16.06 -21.83
C THR A 130 -0.22 14.62 -22.32
N ASP A 131 -0.86 14.44 -23.49
CA ASP A 131 -1.03 13.11 -24.08
C ASP A 131 0.31 12.40 -24.36
N GLU A 132 1.34 13.16 -24.74
CA GLU A 132 2.68 12.61 -24.96
C GLU A 132 3.35 12.17 -23.66
N GLU A 133 3.23 12.98 -22.61
CA GLU A 133 3.73 12.64 -21.27
C GLU A 133 2.96 11.45 -20.67
N TRP A 134 1.66 11.33 -20.94
CA TRP A 134 0.86 10.17 -20.57
C TRP A 134 1.33 8.90 -21.28
N ARG A 135 1.72 8.96 -22.55
CA ARG A 135 2.32 7.79 -23.23
C ARG A 135 3.59 7.32 -22.55
N ILE A 136 4.43 8.26 -22.08
CA ILE A 136 5.66 7.93 -21.33
C ILE A 136 5.28 7.32 -19.97
N MET A 137 4.36 7.94 -19.24
CA MET A 137 3.92 7.44 -17.92
C MET A 137 3.35 6.02 -18.02
N ARG A 138 2.53 5.74 -19.01
CA ARG A 138 1.91 4.40 -19.21
C ARG A 138 2.89 3.27 -19.53
N LEU A 139 4.16 3.56 -19.67
CA LEU A 139 5.19 2.52 -19.85
C LEU A 139 5.65 1.92 -18.52
N HIS A 140 5.32 2.52 -17.35
CA HIS A 140 5.84 2.05 -16.08
C HIS A 140 5.45 0.60 -15.75
N PRO A 141 4.24 0.07 -16.03
CA PRO A 141 3.93 -1.33 -15.75
C PRO A 141 4.84 -2.28 -16.53
N ALA A 142 5.03 -2.02 -17.82
CA ALA A 142 5.91 -2.83 -18.67
C ALA A 142 7.39 -2.71 -18.25
N ASN A 143 7.84 -1.52 -17.89
CA ASN A 143 9.21 -1.30 -17.38
C ASN A 143 9.43 -2.04 -16.06
N GLY A 144 8.47 -1.97 -15.13
CA GLY A 144 8.53 -2.70 -13.86
C GLY A 144 8.58 -4.20 -14.07
N HIS A 145 7.73 -4.74 -14.93
CA HIS A 145 7.76 -6.14 -15.30
C HIS A 145 9.11 -6.57 -15.87
N LEU A 146 9.73 -5.78 -16.76
CA LEU A 146 11.05 -6.07 -17.31
C LEU A 146 12.17 -6.15 -16.24
N ILE A 147 12.02 -5.42 -15.15
CA ILE A 147 12.94 -5.46 -14.00
C ILE A 147 12.74 -6.76 -13.22
N LEU A 148 11.49 -7.07 -12.86
CA LEU A 148 11.16 -8.15 -11.93
C LEU A 148 11.13 -9.53 -12.56
N ALA A 149 10.70 -9.68 -13.83
CA ALA A 149 10.59 -10.96 -14.53
C ALA A 149 11.91 -11.71 -14.70
N LYS A 150 13.05 -11.06 -14.45
CA LYS A 150 14.37 -11.69 -14.44
C LYS A 150 14.63 -12.52 -13.18
N LEU A 151 13.81 -12.35 -12.14
CA LEU A 151 13.94 -12.96 -10.84
C LEU A 151 12.85 -14.03 -10.66
N PRO A 152 13.18 -15.34 -10.74
CA PRO A 152 12.16 -16.41 -10.73
C PRO A 152 11.27 -16.43 -9.49
N PHE A 153 11.75 -15.89 -8.35
CA PHE A 153 11.00 -15.80 -7.11
C PHE A 153 10.05 -14.59 -7.04
N LEU A 154 9.99 -13.78 -8.11
CA LEU A 154 9.08 -12.64 -8.28
C LEU A 154 8.18 -12.79 -9.51
N ALA A 155 7.91 -14.01 -9.97
CA ALA A 155 7.14 -14.23 -11.20
C ALA A 155 5.70 -13.68 -11.07
N MET A 156 4.97 -14.05 -10.01
CA MET A 156 3.63 -13.53 -9.75
C MET A 156 3.67 -12.03 -9.42
N ALA A 157 4.68 -11.58 -8.68
CA ALA A 157 4.89 -10.16 -8.40
C ALA A 157 5.07 -9.35 -9.69
N ALA A 158 5.83 -9.87 -10.66
CA ALA A 158 6.00 -9.23 -11.96
C ALA A 158 4.69 -9.12 -12.76
N ASP A 159 3.84 -10.15 -12.69
CA ASP A 159 2.52 -10.13 -13.32
C ASP A 159 1.59 -9.09 -12.70
N ILE A 160 1.62 -8.94 -11.37
CA ILE A 160 0.88 -7.86 -10.67
C ILE A 160 1.36 -6.50 -11.17
N VAL A 161 2.67 -6.29 -11.20
CA VAL A 161 3.28 -5.03 -11.66
C VAL A 161 2.92 -4.74 -13.13
N LEU A 162 2.82 -5.75 -13.98
CA LEU A 162 2.40 -5.56 -15.38
C LEU A 162 0.94 -5.14 -15.49
N CYS A 163 0.07 -5.73 -14.65
CA CYS A 163 -1.38 -5.68 -14.85
C CYS A 163 -2.12 -4.75 -13.86
N HIS A 164 -1.41 -4.04 -12.97
CA HIS A 164 -2.07 -3.25 -11.93
C HIS A 164 -2.89 -2.06 -12.44
N GLU A 165 -2.65 -1.61 -13.67
CA GLU A 165 -3.40 -0.55 -14.34
C GLU A 165 -4.44 -1.09 -15.35
N GLU A 166 -4.66 -2.41 -15.38
CA GLU A 166 -5.73 -3.00 -16.17
C GLU A 166 -7.10 -2.77 -15.51
N CYS A 167 -8.13 -2.60 -16.31
CA CYS A 167 -9.52 -2.46 -15.85
C CYS A 167 -10.32 -3.70 -16.26
N TYR A 168 -11.23 -4.15 -15.41
CA TYR A 168 -12.00 -5.38 -15.61
C TYR A 168 -12.77 -5.42 -16.93
N ASP A 169 -13.19 -4.26 -17.46
CA ASP A 169 -13.88 -4.14 -18.75
C ASP A 169 -12.95 -4.10 -19.96
N GLY A 170 -11.62 -4.11 -19.76
CA GLY A 170 -10.60 -4.03 -20.80
C GLY A 170 -10.22 -2.60 -21.23
N SER A 171 -10.68 -1.58 -20.54
CA SER A 171 -10.32 -0.18 -20.83
C SER A 171 -8.97 0.25 -20.24
N GLY A 172 -8.31 -0.64 -19.49
CA GLY A 172 -7.02 -0.40 -18.85
C GLY A 172 -5.83 -0.49 -19.80
N TYR A 173 -4.64 -0.56 -19.24
CA TYR A 173 -3.36 -0.70 -19.94
C TYR A 173 -2.37 -1.55 -19.12
N PRO A 174 -1.29 -2.11 -19.72
CA PRO A 174 -0.78 -1.86 -21.07
C PRO A 174 -1.38 -2.75 -22.17
N ALA A 175 -2.00 -3.89 -21.82
CA ALA A 175 -2.46 -4.88 -22.78
C ALA A 175 -3.98 -4.80 -23.10
N GLY A 176 -4.76 -4.11 -22.25
CA GLY A 176 -6.21 -4.06 -22.35
C GLY A 176 -6.86 -5.43 -22.05
N LEU A 177 -6.30 -6.16 -21.09
CA LEU A 177 -6.84 -7.43 -20.61
C LEU A 177 -8.23 -7.23 -20.02
N LYS A 178 -9.10 -8.25 -20.20
CA LYS A 178 -10.49 -8.16 -19.79
C LYS A 178 -10.90 -9.31 -18.88
N GLY A 179 -11.62 -8.98 -17.81
CA GLY A 179 -12.18 -9.99 -16.92
C GLY A 179 -11.10 -10.83 -16.25
N GLU A 180 -11.23 -12.15 -16.37
CA GLU A 180 -10.30 -13.10 -15.76
C GLU A 180 -8.97 -13.27 -16.49
N GLU A 181 -8.78 -12.62 -17.64
CA GLU A 181 -7.46 -12.51 -18.28
C GLU A 181 -6.48 -11.72 -17.39
N ILE A 182 -7.02 -10.82 -16.54
CA ILE A 182 -6.24 -10.10 -15.54
C ILE A 182 -5.95 -11.05 -14.36
N PRO A 183 -4.70 -11.23 -13.94
CA PRO A 183 -4.36 -12.04 -12.76
C PRO A 183 -5.17 -11.62 -11.53
N LEU A 184 -5.70 -12.60 -10.77
CA LEU A 184 -6.56 -12.31 -9.62
C LEU A 184 -5.90 -11.35 -8.62
N ALA A 185 -4.62 -11.54 -8.34
CA ALA A 185 -3.88 -10.66 -7.42
C ALA A 185 -3.87 -9.20 -7.91
N ALA A 186 -3.75 -8.94 -9.21
CA ALA A 186 -3.83 -7.59 -9.77
C ALA A 186 -5.26 -7.01 -9.67
N ARG A 187 -6.29 -7.86 -9.82
CA ARG A 187 -7.69 -7.43 -9.63
C ARG A 187 -8.00 -7.05 -8.18
N LEU A 188 -7.45 -7.79 -7.21
CA LEU A 188 -7.56 -7.46 -5.77
C LEU A 188 -6.78 -6.18 -5.44
N PHE A 189 -5.57 -6.04 -5.98
CA PHE A 189 -4.73 -4.87 -5.84
C PHE A 189 -5.46 -3.58 -6.29
N ALA A 190 -6.08 -3.58 -7.47
CA ALA A 190 -6.74 -2.40 -8.04
C ALA A 190 -7.81 -1.77 -7.11
N VAL A 191 -8.56 -2.61 -6.40
CA VAL A 191 -9.55 -2.16 -5.40
C VAL A 191 -8.86 -1.46 -4.22
N VAL A 192 -7.79 -2.06 -3.72
CA VAL A 192 -7.05 -1.56 -2.56
C VAL A 192 -6.29 -0.27 -2.88
N ASP A 193 -5.64 -0.21 -4.05
CA ASP A 193 -4.93 0.99 -4.49
C ASP A 193 -5.90 2.17 -4.63
N THR A 194 -7.07 1.94 -5.22
CA THR A 194 -8.12 2.96 -5.31
C THR A 194 -8.62 3.39 -3.93
N LEU A 195 -8.81 2.46 -2.99
CA LEU A 195 -9.18 2.79 -1.61
C LEU A 195 -8.13 3.71 -0.99
N ASP A 196 -6.86 3.35 -1.04
CA ASP A 196 -5.75 4.15 -0.50
C ASP A 196 -5.67 5.51 -1.20
N ALA A 197 -5.73 5.50 -2.53
CA ALA A 197 -5.75 6.74 -3.30
C ALA A 197 -6.89 7.68 -2.90
N MET A 198 -8.08 7.19 -2.54
CA MET A 198 -9.21 8.01 -2.16
C MET A 198 -9.17 8.46 -0.69
N THR A 199 -8.65 7.66 0.21
CA THR A 199 -8.80 7.84 1.66
C THR A 199 -7.58 8.44 2.35
N PHE A 200 -6.47 8.68 1.63
CA PHE A 200 -5.30 9.36 2.15
C PHE A 200 -5.07 10.71 1.45
N ASP A 201 -4.50 11.67 2.19
CA ASP A 201 -4.13 12.99 1.66
C ASP A 201 -3.05 12.82 0.57
N ARG A 202 -3.28 13.46 -0.57
CA ARG A 202 -2.27 13.62 -1.63
C ARG A 202 -1.94 15.12 -1.80
N PRO A 203 -0.78 15.50 -2.36
CA PRO A 203 -0.38 16.92 -2.47
C PRO A 203 -1.46 17.82 -3.08
N TYR A 204 -2.34 17.27 -3.91
CA TYR A 204 -3.35 18.02 -4.66
C TYR A 204 -4.80 17.70 -4.25
N ARG A 205 -5.01 16.80 -3.27
CA ARG A 205 -6.34 16.35 -2.87
C ARG A 205 -6.38 15.86 -1.42
N LYS A 206 -7.38 16.35 -0.68
CA LYS A 206 -7.69 15.86 0.67
C LYS A 206 -8.32 14.46 0.62
N ALA A 207 -8.06 13.69 1.67
CA ALA A 207 -8.67 12.40 1.90
C ALA A 207 -10.20 12.48 1.91
N LEU A 208 -10.83 11.51 1.29
CA LEU A 208 -12.28 11.33 1.33
C LEU A 208 -12.66 10.35 2.47
N PRO A 209 -13.87 10.44 3.00
CA PRO A 209 -14.38 9.46 3.97
C PRO A 209 -14.40 8.06 3.36
N PHE A 210 -14.15 7.03 4.18
CA PHE A 210 -14.18 5.64 3.77
C PHE A 210 -15.49 5.26 3.05
N ASP A 211 -16.64 5.73 3.54
CA ASP A 211 -17.94 5.41 2.93
C ASP A 211 -18.08 5.98 1.52
N THR A 212 -17.43 7.12 1.23
CA THR A 212 -17.38 7.69 -0.12
C THR A 212 -16.54 6.80 -1.05
N ALA A 213 -15.37 6.35 -0.60
CA ALA A 213 -14.51 5.45 -1.36
C ALA A 213 -15.21 4.09 -1.59
N LYS A 214 -15.83 3.53 -0.55
CA LYS A 214 -16.62 2.29 -0.65
C LYS A 214 -17.73 2.40 -1.69
N ALA A 215 -18.52 3.47 -1.67
CA ALA A 215 -19.61 3.67 -2.63
C ALA A 215 -19.09 3.76 -4.07
N GLU A 216 -17.95 4.42 -4.29
CA GLU A 216 -17.31 4.50 -5.61
C GLU A 216 -16.78 3.15 -6.07
N ILE A 217 -16.09 2.39 -5.21
CA ILE A 217 -15.61 1.03 -5.52
C ILE A 217 -16.78 0.12 -5.91
N GLN A 218 -17.88 0.15 -5.15
CA GLN A 218 -19.07 -0.64 -5.47
C GLN A 218 -19.71 -0.20 -6.80
N ARG A 219 -19.75 1.10 -7.10
CA ARG A 219 -20.29 1.63 -8.35
C ARG A 219 -19.51 1.18 -9.57
N MET A 220 -18.18 1.00 -9.41
CA MET A 220 -17.28 0.63 -10.49
C MET A 220 -17.09 -0.89 -10.64
N ALA A 221 -17.82 -1.71 -9.86
CA ALA A 221 -17.83 -3.16 -10.02
C ALA A 221 -18.30 -3.56 -11.43
N GLY A 222 -17.58 -4.48 -12.06
CA GLY A 222 -17.83 -4.93 -13.43
C GLY A 222 -17.29 -4.00 -14.54
N SER A 223 -16.79 -2.83 -14.19
CA SER A 223 -16.09 -1.91 -15.12
C SER A 223 -14.60 -1.78 -14.77
N GLN A 224 -14.24 -0.96 -13.83
CA GLN A 224 -12.85 -0.85 -13.36
C GLN A 224 -12.46 -2.07 -12.51
N PHE A 225 -13.35 -2.53 -11.63
CA PHE A 225 -13.04 -3.58 -10.66
C PHE A 225 -13.77 -4.88 -10.95
N ASP A 226 -13.08 -5.99 -10.65
CA ASP A 226 -13.70 -7.31 -10.61
C ASP A 226 -14.76 -7.35 -9.50
N PRO A 227 -16.02 -7.77 -9.81
CA PRO A 227 -17.04 -7.99 -8.78
C PRO A 227 -16.58 -8.89 -7.64
N LEU A 228 -15.80 -9.96 -7.91
CA LEU A 228 -15.22 -10.83 -6.88
C LEU A 228 -14.27 -10.06 -5.94
N ALA A 229 -13.43 -9.20 -6.49
CA ALA A 229 -12.53 -8.38 -5.68
C ALA A 229 -13.29 -7.37 -4.82
N VAL A 230 -14.38 -6.80 -5.35
CA VAL A 230 -15.27 -5.92 -4.59
C VAL A 230 -15.98 -6.66 -3.46
N ASP A 231 -16.48 -7.88 -3.71
CA ASP A 231 -17.12 -8.70 -2.68
C ASP A 231 -16.12 -9.04 -1.56
N THR A 232 -14.87 -9.39 -1.91
CA THR A 232 -13.80 -9.65 -0.94
C THR A 232 -13.46 -8.40 -0.13
N PHE A 233 -13.38 -7.23 -0.76
CA PHE A 233 -13.21 -5.95 -0.10
C PHE A 233 -14.31 -5.66 0.92
N LEU A 234 -15.57 -5.95 0.57
CA LEU A 234 -16.71 -5.76 1.48
C LEU A 234 -16.69 -6.74 2.65
N ALA A 235 -16.20 -7.96 2.46
CA ALA A 235 -16.02 -8.93 3.54
C ALA A 235 -14.98 -8.45 4.57
N GLU A 236 -13.95 -7.72 4.14
CA GLU A 236 -12.87 -7.18 4.98
C GLU A 236 -13.08 -5.70 5.36
N GLU A 237 -14.28 -5.15 5.18
CA GLU A 237 -14.57 -3.73 5.43
C GLU A 237 -14.10 -3.26 6.81
N ALA A 238 -14.34 -4.04 7.86
CA ALA A 238 -14.01 -3.64 9.23
C ALA A 238 -12.51 -3.45 9.43
N ALA A 239 -11.70 -4.36 8.90
CA ALA A 239 -10.25 -4.31 8.99
C ALA A 239 -9.65 -3.17 8.14
N LEU A 240 -10.19 -2.94 6.95
CA LEU A 240 -9.75 -1.86 6.06
C LEU A 240 -10.14 -0.48 6.63
N ARG A 241 -11.33 -0.36 7.22
CA ARG A 241 -11.81 0.88 7.85
C ARG A 241 -10.94 1.29 9.03
N GLU A 242 -10.43 0.34 9.81
CA GLU A 242 -9.52 0.62 10.91
C GLU A 242 -8.27 1.37 10.44
N MET A 243 -7.69 0.99 9.29
CA MET A 243 -6.49 1.66 8.75
C MET A 243 -6.77 3.08 8.28
N VAL A 244 -7.93 3.31 7.67
CA VAL A 244 -8.32 4.65 7.21
C VAL A 244 -8.61 5.61 8.38
N THR A 245 -8.86 5.09 9.60
CA THR A 245 -9.06 5.91 10.81
C THR A 245 -7.76 6.38 11.47
N LEU A 246 -6.59 6.06 10.94
CA LEU A 246 -5.32 6.56 11.44
C LEU A 246 -5.28 8.09 11.37
N ALA A 247 -4.76 8.72 12.41
CA ALA A 247 -4.72 10.17 12.51
C ALA A 247 -3.32 10.67 12.88
N PHE A 248 -2.94 11.83 12.36
CA PHE A 248 -1.72 12.50 12.79
C PHE A 248 -1.82 12.93 14.25
N PRO A 249 -0.70 12.96 14.99
CA PRO A 249 -0.70 13.44 16.36
C PRO A 249 -1.19 14.89 16.43
N PRO A 250 -1.85 15.31 17.53
CA PRO A 250 -2.29 16.69 17.70
C PRO A 250 -1.10 17.65 17.70
N GLY A 251 -1.24 18.79 17.01
CA GLY A 251 -0.23 19.86 17.00
C GLY A 251 0.46 20.10 15.65
N ARG A 252 -0.14 19.70 14.54
CA ARG A 252 0.13 20.25 13.21
C ARG A 252 -0.70 21.48 12.96
#